data_9e6cd527341b81061d2c6630588a5286
#
_entry.id   9e6cd527341b81061d2c6630588a5286
#
_cell.length_a   1.000
_cell.length_b   1.000
_cell.length_c   1.000
_cell.angle_alpha   90.00
_cell.angle_beta   90.00
_cell.angle_gamma   90.00
#
_symmetry.space_group_name_H-M   'P 1'
#
loop_
_entity.id
_entity.type
_entity.pdbx_description
1 polymer ?
#
loop_
_entity_poly.entity_id
_entity_poly.type
_entity_poly.pdbx_seq_one_letter_code
_entity_poly.pdbx_strand_id
1 'polypeptide(L)'
;MRYNALQLVGSFHSGGSERQAVQLTRLLLESGRCNVRVATLECDGALLPEVNRLGFNDIPEFRLNNFYDFHCVRQVRRFAQYLKQHEIDVLHTHDFYSNIFGMAAAALARVPVRIASRRESAVRPSHQRVVERGAYRLADAVIANCEEVRRQLIAEGVPARKVRTIYNGLDPARVQAPQADRKEILASLNLPEGRFVTIMANMRAHVRQPEPLCLKDHPTFLRAAQLVHQQVPEAGFIIAGEGELLEATQELARSLGIAERTFFIGRCKDIGRVLSISDVCVLSSRSEGFSNAILEYMAAGRPVVSTDVGGAREAVVDGETGYIVPAGDHQRIAEHIASLLLNPERAHAMGDAGRRVANEKFSCNKQVQNVESLYGELLKVSKPREVLSVKQCP
;
A
#
# COMPACT_ATOMS: atom_id res chain seq x y z
N MET A 1 9.29 14.15 27.08
CA MET A 1 9.42 12.70 27.29
C MET A 1 9.16 11.99 25.99
N ARG A 2 9.98 10.99 25.64
CA ARG A 2 9.67 10.09 24.51
C ARG A 2 8.53 9.16 24.94
N TYR A 3 7.55 8.94 24.07
CA TYR A 3 6.47 8.00 24.28
C TYR A 3 6.77 6.64 23.61
N ASN A 4 6.15 5.57 24.09
CA ASN A 4 6.32 4.22 23.57
C ASN A 4 5.21 3.94 22.53
N ALA A 5 5.59 3.75 21.26
CA ALA A 5 4.68 3.42 20.18
C ALA A 5 4.91 1.97 19.70
N LEU A 6 3.85 1.18 19.62
CA LEU A 6 3.89 -0.17 19.10
C LEU A 6 3.15 -0.26 17.77
N GLN A 7 3.83 -0.80 16.76
CA GLN A 7 3.29 -1.12 15.45
C GLN A 7 2.87 -2.60 15.44
N LEU A 8 1.57 -2.88 15.35
CA LEU A 8 1.05 -4.24 15.23
C LEU A 8 0.74 -4.55 13.77
N VAL A 9 1.47 -5.50 13.19
CA VAL A 9 1.37 -5.93 11.79
C VAL A 9 0.80 -7.34 11.74
N GLY A 10 -0.07 -7.66 10.79
CA GLY A 10 -0.63 -9.00 10.67
C GLY A 10 0.42 -10.04 10.33
N SER A 11 1.24 -9.75 9.33
CA SER A 11 2.37 -10.58 8.90
C SER A 11 3.41 -9.73 8.17
N PHE A 12 4.54 -10.31 7.77
CA PHE A 12 5.56 -9.64 6.97
C PHE A 12 5.58 -10.11 5.51
N HIS A 13 4.44 -10.57 4.98
CA HIS A 13 4.30 -10.89 3.58
C HIS A 13 4.41 -9.64 2.69
N SER A 14 4.69 -9.81 1.38
CA SER A 14 4.93 -8.70 0.45
C SER A 14 3.64 -8.04 -0.05
N GLY A 15 2.71 -7.72 0.85
CA GLY A 15 1.52 -6.93 0.56
C GLY A 15 1.79 -5.42 0.60
N GLY A 16 0.86 -4.64 0.06
CA GLY A 16 0.95 -3.17 0.08
C GLY A 16 0.82 -2.58 1.49
N SER A 17 -0.06 -3.14 2.31
CA SER A 17 -0.29 -2.72 3.70
C SER A 17 0.90 -3.03 4.60
N GLU A 18 1.44 -4.26 4.49
CA GLU A 18 2.59 -4.73 5.26
C GLU A 18 3.83 -3.91 4.91
N ARG A 19 4.05 -3.63 3.63
CA ARG A 19 5.16 -2.79 3.19
C ARG A 19 5.07 -1.38 3.77
N GLN A 20 3.88 -0.77 3.76
CA GLN A 20 3.67 0.56 4.35
C GLN A 20 3.82 0.55 5.88
N ALA A 21 3.48 -0.54 6.56
CA ALA A 21 3.69 -0.69 7.99
C ALA A 21 5.19 -0.79 8.33
N VAL A 22 5.95 -1.60 7.59
CA VAL A 22 7.41 -1.72 7.74
C VAL A 22 8.11 -0.40 7.45
N GLN A 23 7.74 0.27 6.35
CA GLN A 23 8.26 1.59 6.00
C GLN A 23 7.97 2.63 7.10
N LEU A 24 6.73 2.70 7.59
CA LEU A 24 6.38 3.62 8.67
C LEU A 24 7.16 3.32 9.95
N THR A 25 7.36 2.04 10.27
CA THR A 25 8.20 1.62 11.41
C THR A 25 9.62 2.17 11.28
N ARG A 26 10.24 2.03 10.11
CA ARG A 26 11.57 2.60 9.81
C ARG A 26 11.58 4.13 10.00
N LEU A 27 10.61 4.82 9.40
CA LEU A 27 10.53 6.28 9.47
C LEU A 27 10.34 6.81 10.90
N LEU A 28 9.55 6.12 11.72
CA LEU A 28 9.37 6.46 13.13
C LEU A 28 10.65 6.23 13.96
N LEU A 29 11.42 5.18 13.63
CA LEU A 29 12.74 4.96 14.25
C LEU A 29 13.72 6.08 13.87
N GLU A 30 13.82 6.41 12.58
CA GLU A 30 14.69 7.45 12.04
C GLU A 30 14.38 8.83 12.62
N SER A 31 13.10 9.14 12.86
CA SER A 31 12.68 10.42 13.46
C SER A 31 13.12 10.59 14.90
N GLY A 32 13.29 9.48 15.62
CA GLY A 32 13.74 9.46 17.02
C GLY A 32 12.80 10.11 18.04
N ARG A 33 11.55 10.44 17.66
CA ARG A 33 10.58 11.12 18.54
C ARG A 33 9.88 10.18 19.51
N CYS A 34 9.83 8.88 19.23
CA CYS A 34 9.26 7.85 20.09
C CYS A 34 10.18 6.62 20.18
N ASN A 35 9.94 5.80 21.19
CA ASN A 35 10.51 4.46 21.27
C ASN A 35 9.59 3.52 20.49
N VAL A 36 10.07 2.99 19.37
CA VAL A 36 9.27 2.12 18.49
C VAL A 36 9.43 0.66 18.90
N ARG A 37 8.31 -0.04 18.98
CA ARG A 37 8.26 -1.50 19.12
C ARG A 37 7.41 -2.09 17.98
N VAL A 38 7.68 -3.35 17.67
CA VAL A 38 6.94 -4.11 16.67
C VAL A 38 6.40 -5.38 17.32
N ALA A 39 5.17 -5.75 16.95
CA ALA A 39 4.59 -7.06 17.26
C ALA A 39 3.82 -7.55 16.03
N THR A 40 3.59 -8.86 15.95
CA THR A 40 2.91 -9.46 14.81
C THR A 40 1.93 -10.56 15.20
N LEU A 41 0.96 -10.85 14.34
CA LEU A 41 0.12 -12.04 14.48
C LEU A 41 0.80 -13.28 13.88
N GLU A 42 1.63 -13.09 12.84
CA GLU A 42 2.40 -14.14 12.19
C GLU A 42 3.79 -13.61 11.82
N CYS A 43 4.84 -14.20 12.43
CA CYS A 43 6.22 -13.76 12.25
C CYS A 43 6.85 -14.47 11.03
N ASP A 44 6.26 -14.27 9.85
CA ASP A 44 6.74 -14.83 8.58
C ASP A 44 6.51 -13.85 7.43
N GLY A 45 7.30 -14.01 6.36
CA GLY A 45 7.13 -13.29 5.12
C GLY A 45 8.41 -12.61 4.60
N ALA A 46 8.30 -12.18 3.36
CA ALA A 46 9.43 -11.66 2.60
C ALA A 46 9.96 -10.29 3.06
N LEU A 47 9.23 -9.58 3.91
CA LEU A 47 9.66 -8.32 4.53
C LEU A 47 10.36 -8.52 5.88
N LEU A 48 10.31 -9.71 6.46
CA LEU A 48 10.94 -10.01 7.76
C LEU A 48 12.44 -9.67 7.80
N PRO A 49 13.26 -9.99 6.76
CA PRO A 49 14.67 -9.60 6.74
C PRO A 49 14.88 -8.06 6.75
N GLU A 50 13.94 -7.29 6.23
CA GLU A 50 13.98 -5.82 6.29
C GLU A 50 13.74 -5.34 7.72
N VAL A 51 12.75 -5.91 8.40
CA VAL A 51 12.43 -5.60 9.80
C VAL A 51 13.59 -5.97 10.73
N ASN A 52 14.23 -7.13 10.50
CA ASN A 52 15.41 -7.55 11.27
C ASN A 52 16.58 -6.56 11.11
N ARG A 53 16.81 -6.01 9.91
CA ARG A 53 17.83 -4.97 9.67
C ARG A 53 17.54 -3.65 10.39
N LEU A 54 16.29 -3.39 10.78
CA LEU A 54 15.92 -2.26 11.64
C LEU A 54 16.21 -2.51 13.13
N GLY A 55 16.73 -3.68 13.49
CA GLY A 55 17.08 -4.06 14.86
C GLY A 55 16.03 -4.89 15.58
N PHE A 56 14.94 -5.28 14.91
CA PHE A 56 13.89 -6.12 15.50
C PHE A 56 14.14 -7.60 15.19
N ASN A 57 15.02 -8.26 15.95
CA ASN A 57 15.36 -9.68 15.75
C ASN A 57 14.50 -10.63 16.58
N ASP A 58 13.90 -10.16 17.67
CA ASP A 58 12.98 -10.90 18.54
C ASP A 58 11.63 -10.19 18.55
N ILE A 59 10.80 -10.50 17.55
CA ILE A 59 9.50 -9.89 17.38
C ILE A 59 8.45 -10.74 18.10
N PRO A 60 7.73 -10.21 19.11
CA PRO A 60 6.69 -10.96 19.79
C PRO A 60 5.55 -11.31 18.84
N GLU A 61 5.28 -12.62 18.74
CA GLU A 61 4.24 -13.21 17.93
C GLU A 61 3.01 -13.57 18.76
N PHE A 62 1.83 -13.22 18.24
CA PHE A 62 0.52 -13.50 18.85
C PHE A 62 -0.35 -14.27 17.87
N ARG A 63 0.10 -15.47 17.49
CA ARG A 63 -0.52 -16.28 16.43
C ARG A 63 -1.95 -16.63 16.77
N LEU A 64 -2.85 -16.49 15.79
CA LEU A 64 -4.26 -16.80 15.88
C LEU A 64 -4.61 -17.98 14.96
N ASN A 65 -5.38 -18.94 15.47
CA ASN A 65 -5.95 -19.99 14.63
C ASN A 65 -7.25 -19.51 13.98
N ASN A 66 -8.10 -18.88 14.78
CA ASN A 66 -9.32 -18.19 14.35
C ASN A 66 -9.71 -17.12 15.40
N PHE A 67 -10.77 -16.33 15.11
CA PHE A 67 -11.22 -15.25 15.99
C PHE A 67 -12.32 -15.67 16.98
N TYR A 68 -12.75 -16.92 16.97
CA TYR A 68 -13.94 -17.40 17.68
C TYR A 68 -13.64 -18.46 18.75
N ASP A 69 -12.36 -18.72 19.03
CA ASP A 69 -11.94 -19.73 20.00
C ASP A 69 -11.36 -19.14 21.29
N PHE A 70 -11.24 -19.99 22.32
CA PHE A 70 -10.60 -19.61 23.59
C PHE A 70 -9.11 -19.25 23.42
N HIS A 71 -8.46 -19.77 22.37
CA HIS A 71 -7.08 -19.42 22.06
C HIS A 71 -6.97 -17.93 21.73
N CYS A 72 -7.87 -17.40 20.91
CA CYS A 72 -7.91 -15.97 20.59
C CYS A 72 -8.05 -15.10 21.87
N VAL A 73 -8.96 -15.47 22.78
CA VAL A 73 -9.15 -14.75 24.05
C VAL A 73 -7.86 -14.78 24.89
N ARG A 74 -7.17 -15.92 24.94
CA ARG A 74 -5.89 -16.06 25.65
C ARG A 74 -4.81 -15.18 25.04
N GLN A 75 -4.73 -15.14 23.70
CA GLN A 75 -3.76 -14.28 23.00
C GLN A 75 -4.06 -12.79 23.21
N VAL A 76 -5.33 -12.37 23.19
CA VAL A 76 -5.75 -10.99 23.51
C VAL A 76 -5.29 -10.60 24.93
N ARG A 77 -5.48 -11.48 25.92
CA ARG A 77 -5.02 -11.23 27.30
C ARG A 77 -3.49 -11.17 27.39
N ARG A 78 -2.78 -12.08 26.70
CA ARG A 78 -1.31 -12.11 26.64
C ARG A 78 -0.77 -10.82 26.01
N PHE A 79 -1.38 -10.37 24.92
CA PHE A 79 -0.99 -9.10 24.27
C PHE A 79 -1.31 -7.89 25.15
N ALA A 80 -2.46 -7.88 25.83
CA ALA A 80 -2.80 -6.82 26.79
C ALA A 80 -1.79 -6.75 27.96
N GLN A 81 -1.30 -7.88 28.46
CA GLN A 81 -0.22 -7.91 29.46
C GLN A 81 1.08 -7.35 28.88
N TYR A 82 1.45 -7.75 27.67
CA TYR A 82 2.63 -7.23 26.98
C TYR A 82 2.56 -5.71 26.80
N LEU A 83 1.40 -5.16 26.37
CA LEU A 83 1.20 -3.72 26.24
C LEU A 83 1.41 -2.98 27.57
N LYS A 84 0.92 -3.53 28.69
CA LYS A 84 1.10 -2.97 30.03
C LYS A 84 2.54 -3.04 30.50
N GLN A 85 3.21 -4.22 30.37
CA GLN A 85 4.59 -4.44 30.79
C GLN A 85 5.58 -3.51 30.08
N HIS A 86 5.28 -3.15 28.84
CA HIS A 86 6.13 -2.26 28.03
C HIS A 86 5.64 -0.81 28.01
N GLU A 87 4.69 -0.47 28.88
CA GLU A 87 4.16 0.90 29.05
C GLU A 87 3.82 1.57 27.70
N ILE A 88 3.08 0.84 26.84
CA ILE A 88 2.74 1.33 25.51
C ILE A 88 1.76 2.50 25.59
N ASP A 89 2.17 3.66 25.10
CA ASP A 89 1.37 4.88 25.04
C ASP A 89 0.49 4.91 23.76
N VAL A 90 1.02 4.42 22.64
CA VAL A 90 0.34 4.38 21.34
C VAL A 90 0.38 2.98 20.76
N LEU A 91 -0.78 2.38 20.50
CA LEU A 91 -0.88 1.19 19.65
C LEU A 91 -1.39 1.61 18.28
N HIS A 92 -0.66 1.26 17.21
CA HIS A 92 -1.06 1.46 15.81
C HIS A 92 -1.12 0.13 15.07
N THR A 93 -2.28 -0.20 14.51
CA THR A 93 -2.57 -1.44 13.78
C THR A 93 -2.79 -1.16 12.30
N HIS A 94 -2.43 -2.10 11.40
CA HIS A 94 -2.24 -1.81 9.99
C HIS A 94 -3.14 -2.56 9.00
N ASP A 95 -3.85 -3.59 9.45
CA ASP A 95 -4.69 -4.44 8.63
C ASP A 95 -5.93 -4.92 9.39
N PHE A 96 -6.83 -5.59 8.68
CA PHE A 96 -8.10 -6.06 9.24
C PHE A 96 -7.93 -6.91 10.50
N TYR A 97 -7.04 -7.89 10.47
CA TYR A 97 -6.88 -8.84 11.57
C TYR A 97 -6.19 -8.19 12.76
N SER A 98 -5.15 -7.41 12.51
CA SER A 98 -4.45 -6.66 13.54
C SER A 98 -5.35 -5.57 14.16
N ASN A 99 -6.27 -4.96 13.39
CA ASN A 99 -7.24 -4.00 13.91
C ASN A 99 -8.17 -4.65 14.95
N ILE A 100 -8.77 -5.81 14.63
CA ILE A 100 -9.71 -6.49 15.53
C ILE A 100 -8.99 -6.94 16.80
N PHE A 101 -7.89 -7.65 16.65
CA PHE A 101 -7.10 -8.19 17.75
C PHE A 101 -6.48 -7.09 18.61
N GLY A 102 -5.79 -6.15 17.96
CA GLY A 102 -5.05 -5.08 18.63
C GLY A 102 -5.96 -4.13 19.40
N MET A 103 -7.09 -3.71 18.82
CA MET A 103 -8.02 -2.80 19.50
C MET A 103 -8.66 -3.45 20.74
N ALA A 104 -9.00 -4.74 20.69
CA ALA A 104 -9.52 -5.47 21.83
C ALA A 104 -8.50 -5.55 22.98
N ALA A 105 -7.25 -5.91 22.64
CA ALA A 105 -6.17 -6.00 23.62
C ALA A 105 -5.78 -4.63 24.21
N ALA A 106 -5.72 -3.59 23.38
CA ALA A 106 -5.40 -2.24 23.82
C ALA A 106 -6.47 -1.63 24.73
N ALA A 107 -7.74 -1.91 24.45
CA ALA A 107 -8.83 -1.52 25.33
C ALA A 107 -8.72 -2.22 26.71
N LEU A 108 -8.43 -3.52 26.72
CA LEU A 108 -8.20 -4.29 27.96
C LEU A 108 -6.96 -3.80 28.73
N ALA A 109 -5.92 -3.42 28.02
CA ALA A 109 -4.70 -2.86 28.60
C ALA A 109 -4.85 -1.40 29.05
N ARG A 110 -5.90 -0.70 28.61
CA ARG A 110 -6.12 0.75 28.77
C ARG A 110 -5.00 1.58 28.13
N VAL A 111 -4.52 1.16 26.94
CA VAL A 111 -3.55 1.94 26.17
C VAL A 111 -4.11 3.35 25.91
N PRO A 112 -3.36 4.42 26.20
CA PRO A 112 -3.83 5.80 26.11
C PRO A 112 -4.33 6.20 24.72
N VAL A 113 -3.62 5.77 23.67
CA VAL A 113 -3.91 6.09 22.26
C VAL A 113 -3.97 4.82 21.42
N ARG A 114 -5.10 4.62 20.75
CA ARG A 114 -5.40 3.43 19.94
C ARG A 114 -5.74 3.86 18.54
N ILE A 115 -4.92 3.46 17.58
CA ILE A 115 -5.05 3.85 16.17
C ILE A 115 -5.18 2.60 15.30
N ALA A 116 -6.26 2.52 14.54
CA ALA A 116 -6.46 1.51 13.51
C ALA A 116 -6.19 2.11 12.12
N SER A 117 -5.74 1.30 11.16
CA SER A 117 -5.60 1.74 9.77
C SER A 117 -6.39 0.87 8.82
N ARG A 118 -7.05 1.48 7.84
CA ARG A 118 -7.65 0.80 6.70
C ARG A 118 -6.98 1.27 5.41
N ARG A 119 -6.42 0.32 4.65
CA ARG A 119 -5.61 0.59 3.45
C ARG A 119 -6.19 -0.02 2.17
N GLU A 120 -7.41 -0.50 2.23
CA GLU A 120 -8.12 -1.13 1.11
C GLU A 120 -9.56 -0.65 1.01
N SER A 121 -10.09 -0.59 -0.21
CA SER A 121 -11.48 -0.21 -0.49
C SER A 121 -12.41 -1.41 -0.71
N ALA A 122 -11.93 -2.64 -0.45
CA ALA A 122 -12.73 -3.84 -0.67
C ALA A 122 -13.99 -3.87 0.18
N VAL A 123 -15.13 -4.12 -0.45
CA VAL A 123 -16.42 -4.33 0.24
C VAL A 123 -16.37 -5.66 0.98
N ARG A 124 -16.42 -5.60 2.31
CA ARG A 124 -16.40 -6.79 3.16
C ARG A 124 -17.81 -7.38 3.36
N PRO A 125 -17.93 -8.69 3.59
CA PRO A 125 -19.18 -9.31 4.03
C PRO A 125 -19.75 -8.64 5.30
N SER A 126 -21.07 -8.65 5.46
CA SER A 126 -21.76 -7.92 6.54
C SER A 126 -21.25 -8.28 7.94
N HIS A 127 -21.00 -9.58 8.21
CA HIS A 127 -20.47 -10.02 9.50
C HIS A 127 -19.07 -9.46 9.79
N GLN A 128 -18.18 -9.40 8.80
CA GLN A 128 -16.85 -8.81 8.95
C GLN A 128 -16.93 -7.30 9.20
N ARG A 129 -17.83 -6.59 8.50
CA ARG A 129 -18.05 -5.15 8.72
C ARG A 129 -18.53 -4.86 10.14
N VAL A 130 -19.39 -5.71 10.72
CA VAL A 130 -19.86 -5.55 12.11
C VAL A 130 -18.70 -5.67 13.09
N VAL A 131 -17.85 -6.69 12.93
CA VAL A 131 -16.70 -6.92 13.81
C VAL A 131 -15.67 -5.78 13.68
N GLU A 132 -15.36 -5.39 12.45
CA GLU A 132 -14.43 -4.28 12.17
C GLU A 132 -14.94 -2.95 12.71
N ARG A 133 -16.26 -2.67 12.59
CA ARG A 133 -16.87 -1.49 13.22
C ARG A 133 -16.74 -1.52 14.74
N GLY A 134 -16.82 -2.70 15.35
CA GLY A 134 -16.55 -2.89 16.78
C GLY A 134 -15.14 -2.46 17.15
N ALA A 135 -14.14 -2.88 16.37
CA ALA A 135 -12.75 -2.47 16.55
C ALA A 135 -12.56 -0.94 16.39
N TYR A 136 -13.18 -0.33 15.37
CA TYR A 136 -13.10 1.12 15.15
C TYR A 136 -13.79 1.95 16.23
N ARG A 137 -14.80 1.40 16.91
CA ARG A 137 -15.39 2.05 18.11
C ARG A 137 -14.40 2.15 19.26
N LEU A 138 -13.55 1.12 19.44
CA LEU A 138 -12.51 1.10 20.46
C LEU A 138 -11.29 1.98 20.11
N ALA A 139 -11.08 2.28 18.83
CA ALA A 139 -10.01 3.16 18.38
C ALA A 139 -10.31 4.63 18.70
N ASP A 140 -9.26 5.40 19.00
CA ASP A 140 -9.36 6.87 19.17
C ASP A 140 -9.28 7.58 17.81
N ALA A 141 -8.53 7.00 16.85
CA ALA A 141 -8.54 7.41 15.45
C ALA A 141 -8.47 6.20 14.51
N VAL A 142 -8.97 6.39 13.28
CA VAL A 142 -8.86 5.43 12.17
C VAL A 142 -8.19 6.14 11.01
N ILE A 143 -7.02 5.65 10.59
CA ILE A 143 -6.30 6.18 9.43
C ILE A 143 -6.82 5.51 8.16
N ALA A 144 -7.31 6.33 7.24
CA ALA A 144 -7.58 5.97 5.86
C ALA A 144 -6.38 6.39 4.99
N ASN A 145 -5.95 5.53 4.06
CA ASN A 145 -4.82 5.85 3.18
C ASN A 145 -5.17 6.73 1.98
N CYS A 146 -6.46 7.08 1.80
CA CYS A 146 -6.96 8.04 0.80
C CYS A 146 -8.35 8.54 1.20
N GLU A 147 -8.83 9.60 0.55
CA GLU A 147 -10.15 10.18 0.80
C GLU A 147 -11.30 9.24 0.41
N GLU A 148 -11.10 8.41 -0.61
CA GLU A 148 -12.10 7.40 -0.98
C GLU A 148 -12.31 6.39 0.15
N VAL A 149 -11.24 5.83 0.74
CA VAL A 149 -11.34 4.93 1.90
C VAL A 149 -11.94 5.66 3.11
N ARG A 150 -11.62 6.95 3.31
CA ARG A 150 -12.24 7.77 4.33
C ARG A 150 -13.76 7.89 4.13
N ARG A 151 -14.21 8.19 2.93
CA ARG A 151 -15.65 8.27 2.59
C ARG A 151 -16.35 6.94 2.86
N GLN A 152 -15.75 5.82 2.46
CA GLN A 152 -16.28 4.48 2.72
C GLN A 152 -16.41 4.18 4.22
N LEU A 153 -15.37 4.48 5.03
CA LEU A 153 -15.42 4.30 6.48
C LEU A 153 -16.56 5.09 7.12
N ILE A 154 -16.76 6.34 6.69
CA ILE A 154 -17.86 7.20 7.20
C ILE A 154 -19.22 6.63 6.77
N ALA A 155 -19.37 6.21 5.52
CA ALA A 155 -20.59 5.57 5.02
C ALA A 155 -20.91 4.25 5.74
N GLU A 156 -19.88 3.52 6.17
CA GLU A 156 -20.00 2.31 7.00
C GLU A 156 -20.31 2.62 8.47
N GLY A 157 -20.41 3.90 8.86
CA GLY A 157 -20.82 4.35 10.19
C GLY A 157 -19.68 4.57 11.19
N VAL A 158 -18.44 4.74 10.71
CA VAL A 158 -17.35 5.24 11.55
C VAL A 158 -17.50 6.76 11.70
N PRO A 159 -17.51 7.33 12.93
CA PRO A 159 -17.66 8.76 13.10
C PRO A 159 -16.60 9.58 12.36
N ALA A 160 -17.01 10.56 11.55
CA ALA A 160 -16.10 11.35 10.71
C ALA A 160 -14.94 12.00 11.52
N ARG A 161 -15.22 12.41 12.79
CA ARG A 161 -14.20 13.00 13.68
C ARG A 161 -13.08 12.05 14.06
N LYS A 162 -13.29 10.72 13.95
CA LYS A 162 -12.25 9.71 14.21
C LYS A 162 -11.44 9.36 12.96
N VAL A 163 -11.96 9.61 11.76
CA VAL A 163 -11.28 9.21 10.52
C VAL A 163 -10.33 10.33 10.08
N ARG A 164 -9.08 9.95 9.85
CA ARG A 164 -8.01 10.83 9.36
C ARG A 164 -7.44 10.27 8.07
N THR A 165 -7.34 11.09 7.04
CA THR A 165 -6.63 10.69 5.81
C THR A 165 -5.14 10.94 5.98
N ILE A 166 -4.34 9.87 5.87
CA ILE A 166 -2.88 9.94 5.81
C ILE A 166 -2.44 9.05 4.66
N TYR A 167 -2.00 9.67 3.58
CA TYR A 167 -1.56 8.97 2.37
C TYR A 167 -0.33 8.10 2.63
N ASN A 168 -0.20 7.04 1.83
CA ASN A 168 1.02 6.26 1.78
C ASN A 168 2.19 7.16 1.37
N GLY A 169 3.33 6.99 2.03
CA GLY A 169 4.57 7.64 1.62
C GLY A 169 5.31 6.80 0.59
N LEU A 170 6.04 7.46 -0.28
CA LEU A 170 6.95 6.84 -1.20
C LEU A 170 8.40 7.07 -0.75
N ASP A 171 9.18 5.99 -0.74
CA ASP A 171 10.63 6.04 -0.59
C ASP A 171 11.27 6.21 -1.97
N PRO A 172 11.90 7.37 -2.28
CA PRO A 172 12.54 7.58 -3.58
C PRO A 172 13.63 6.55 -3.90
N ALA A 173 14.29 6.00 -2.88
CA ALA A 173 15.33 4.98 -3.06
C ALA A 173 14.80 3.72 -3.74
N ARG A 174 13.53 3.39 -3.58
CA ARG A 174 12.88 2.22 -4.21
C ARG A 174 12.78 2.31 -5.73
N VAL A 175 12.69 3.51 -6.27
CA VAL A 175 12.47 3.76 -7.71
C VAL A 175 13.70 4.36 -8.36
N GLN A 176 14.81 4.46 -7.61
CA GLN A 176 16.06 4.98 -8.15
C GLN A 176 16.54 4.08 -9.29
N ALA A 177 16.76 4.70 -10.46
CA ALA A 177 17.32 4.00 -11.59
C ALA A 177 18.74 3.52 -11.27
N PRO A 178 19.11 2.29 -11.66
CA PRO A 178 20.49 1.82 -11.51
C PRO A 178 21.45 2.64 -12.38
N GLN A 179 22.73 2.64 -11.99
CA GLN A 179 23.81 3.24 -12.80
C GLN A 179 24.23 2.34 -13.99
N ALA A 180 23.27 1.78 -14.70
CA ALA A 180 23.48 0.94 -15.86
C ALA A 180 22.78 1.57 -17.06
N ASP A 181 23.30 1.36 -18.24
CA ASP A 181 22.65 1.85 -19.43
C ASP A 181 21.38 1.02 -19.77
N ARG A 182 20.52 1.58 -20.63
CA ARG A 182 19.27 0.91 -21.02
C ARG A 182 19.52 -0.47 -21.64
N LYS A 183 20.59 -0.64 -22.44
CA LYS A 183 20.91 -1.89 -23.12
C LYS A 183 21.34 -2.97 -22.14
N GLU A 184 22.16 -2.63 -21.16
CA GLU A 184 22.56 -3.53 -20.08
C GLU A 184 21.37 -4.00 -19.26
N ILE A 185 20.42 -3.09 -18.97
CA ILE A 185 19.20 -3.42 -18.21
C ILE A 185 18.33 -4.37 -19.03
N LEU A 186 18.09 -4.07 -20.32
CA LEU A 186 17.31 -4.92 -21.21
C LEU A 186 17.91 -6.32 -21.33
N ALA A 187 19.23 -6.41 -21.59
CA ALA A 187 19.93 -7.68 -21.67
C ALA A 187 19.79 -8.52 -20.39
N SER A 188 19.91 -7.88 -19.23
CA SER A 188 19.79 -8.57 -17.93
C SER A 188 18.39 -9.07 -17.59
N LEU A 189 17.37 -8.52 -18.24
CA LEU A 189 15.97 -8.94 -18.12
C LEU A 189 15.53 -9.83 -19.29
N ASN A 190 16.46 -10.18 -20.21
CA ASN A 190 16.20 -10.89 -21.46
C ASN A 190 15.10 -10.21 -22.31
N LEU A 191 15.14 -8.88 -22.37
CA LEU A 191 14.20 -8.06 -23.13
C LEU A 191 14.84 -7.57 -24.42
N PRO A 192 14.11 -7.54 -25.55
CA PRO A 192 14.58 -6.93 -26.80
C PRO A 192 14.70 -5.41 -26.68
N GLU A 193 15.31 -4.77 -27.66
CA GLU A 193 15.19 -3.32 -27.82
C GLU A 193 13.75 -2.95 -28.20
N GLY A 194 13.24 -1.83 -27.68
CA GLY A 194 11.88 -1.38 -27.97
C GLY A 194 11.32 -0.44 -26.89
N ARG A 195 10.06 -0.12 -27.04
CA ARG A 195 9.27 0.66 -26.06
C ARG A 195 8.48 -0.28 -25.17
N PHE A 196 8.39 0.03 -23.88
CA PHE A 196 7.76 -0.86 -22.92
C PHE A 196 6.62 -0.23 -22.16
N VAL A 197 5.52 -0.97 -22.13
CA VAL A 197 4.36 -0.71 -21.26
C VAL A 197 4.43 -1.67 -20.09
N THR A 198 4.44 -1.14 -18.88
CA THR A 198 4.69 -1.94 -17.67
C THR A 198 3.50 -1.93 -16.73
N ILE A 199 3.12 -3.11 -16.23
CA ILE A 199 2.22 -3.29 -15.08
C ILE A 199 2.97 -4.00 -13.96
N MET A 200 2.92 -3.44 -12.74
CA MET A 200 3.49 -4.03 -11.55
C MET A 200 2.38 -4.52 -10.62
N ALA A 201 2.01 -5.77 -10.75
CA ALA A 201 0.86 -6.32 -10.04
C ALA A 201 0.95 -7.84 -9.88
N ASN A 202 0.68 -8.33 -8.67
CA ASN A 202 0.61 -9.77 -8.41
C ASN A 202 -0.63 -10.39 -9.05
N MET A 203 -0.47 -11.60 -9.60
CA MET A 203 -1.51 -12.40 -10.26
C MET A 203 -2.19 -13.34 -9.26
N ARG A 204 -2.80 -12.76 -8.21
CA ARG A 204 -3.48 -13.53 -7.16
C ARG A 204 -4.99 -13.60 -7.43
N ALA A 205 -5.55 -14.82 -7.30
CA ALA A 205 -6.99 -15.01 -7.32
C ALA A 205 -7.65 -14.47 -6.05
N HIS A 206 -8.80 -13.83 -6.20
CA HIS A 206 -9.62 -13.45 -5.05
C HIS A 206 -10.64 -14.58 -4.81
N VAL A 207 -10.45 -15.37 -3.78
CA VAL A 207 -11.13 -16.65 -3.49
C VAL A 207 -12.66 -16.51 -3.24
N ARG A 208 -13.26 -15.33 -3.32
CA ARG A 208 -14.64 -15.08 -2.86
C ARG A 208 -15.69 -14.91 -3.96
N GLN A 209 -15.36 -15.22 -5.22
CA GLN A 209 -16.33 -15.18 -6.32
C GLN A 209 -16.31 -16.51 -7.09
N PRO A 210 -17.44 -16.88 -7.76
CA PRO A 210 -17.55 -18.14 -8.51
C PRO A 210 -16.51 -18.31 -9.63
N GLU A 211 -15.97 -17.18 -10.15
CA GLU A 211 -14.82 -17.16 -11.06
C GLU A 211 -13.64 -16.51 -10.36
N PRO A 212 -12.40 -17.04 -10.50
CA PRO A 212 -11.21 -16.48 -9.88
C PRO A 212 -10.93 -15.06 -10.47
N LEU A 213 -11.49 -14.05 -9.85
CA LEU A 213 -11.31 -12.66 -10.27
C LEU A 213 -9.99 -12.14 -9.71
N CYS A 214 -9.05 -11.81 -10.57
CA CYS A 214 -7.86 -11.06 -10.20
C CYS A 214 -8.23 -9.58 -9.99
N LEU A 215 -8.15 -9.07 -8.76
CA LEU A 215 -8.44 -7.65 -8.49
C LEU A 215 -7.53 -6.69 -9.26
N LYS A 216 -6.36 -7.16 -9.72
CA LYS A 216 -5.42 -6.37 -10.54
C LYS A 216 -5.78 -6.36 -12.03
N ASP A 217 -6.75 -7.19 -12.43
CA ASP A 217 -7.37 -7.25 -13.76
C ASP A 217 -6.36 -7.29 -14.93
N HIS A 218 -5.42 -8.25 -14.87
CA HIS A 218 -4.50 -8.53 -15.96
C HIS A 218 -5.20 -8.82 -17.31
N PRO A 219 -6.40 -9.47 -17.33
CA PRO A 219 -7.13 -9.62 -18.58
C PRO A 219 -7.46 -8.31 -19.28
N THR A 220 -7.87 -7.27 -18.54
CA THR A 220 -8.12 -5.94 -19.11
C THR A 220 -6.83 -5.33 -19.67
N PHE A 221 -5.71 -5.46 -18.96
CA PHE A 221 -4.39 -5.02 -19.45
C PHE A 221 -3.99 -5.74 -20.73
N LEU A 222 -4.11 -7.08 -20.82
CA LEU A 222 -3.72 -7.84 -21.99
C LEU A 222 -4.61 -7.55 -23.23
N ARG A 223 -5.90 -7.32 -23.03
CA ARG A 223 -6.77 -6.87 -24.13
C ARG A 223 -6.38 -5.47 -24.62
N ALA A 224 -6.02 -4.57 -23.72
CA ALA A 224 -5.48 -3.27 -24.10
C ALA A 224 -4.14 -3.42 -24.85
N ALA A 225 -3.27 -4.30 -24.37
CA ALA A 225 -1.97 -4.60 -25.00
C ALA A 225 -2.13 -5.12 -26.44
N GLN A 226 -3.14 -5.97 -26.69
CA GLN A 226 -3.48 -6.44 -28.04
C GLN A 226 -3.82 -5.26 -28.98
N LEU A 227 -4.67 -4.33 -28.54
CA LEU A 227 -5.05 -3.16 -29.32
C LEU A 227 -3.86 -2.20 -29.55
N VAL A 228 -2.98 -2.05 -28.54
CA VAL A 228 -1.75 -1.27 -28.68
C VAL A 228 -0.81 -1.91 -29.68
N HIS A 229 -0.63 -3.25 -29.64
CA HIS A 229 0.24 -3.97 -30.57
C HIS A 229 -0.19 -3.81 -32.03
N GLN A 230 -1.49 -3.68 -32.30
CA GLN A 230 -2.01 -3.41 -33.66
C GLN A 230 -1.59 -2.03 -34.19
N GLN A 231 -1.40 -1.03 -33.32
CA GLN A 231 -1.02 0.34 -33.68
C GLN A 231 0.48 0.60 -33.56
N VAL A 232 1.16 -0.07 -32.62
CA VAL A 232 2.60 0.05 -32.31
C VAL A 232 3.18 -1.37 -32.20
N PRO A 233 3.47 -2.05 -33.32
CA PRO A 233 3.87 -3.46 -33.32
C PRO A 233 5.18 -3.76 -32.56
N GLU A 234 6.06 -2.77 -32.43
CA GLU A 234 7.31 -2.89 -31.68
C GLU A 234 7.14 -2.75 -30.15
N ALA A 235 5.96 -2.37 -29.66
CA ALA A 235 5.72 -2.25 -28.24
C ALA A 235 5.83 -3.61 -27.53
N GLY A 236 6.53 -3.63 -26.40
CA GLY A 236 6.63 -4.75 -25.47
C GLY A 236 5.82 -4.49 -24.21
N PHE A 237 5.28 -5.55 -23.59
CA PHE A 237 4.44 -5.49 -22.42
C PHE A 237 5.08 -6.23 -21.27
N ILE A 238 5.50 -5.52 -20.23
CA ILE A 238 6.16 -6.10 -19.05
C ILE A 238 5.13 -6.31 -17.95
N ILE A 239 5.02 -7.55 -17.46
CA ILE A 239 4.22 -7.91 -16.30
C ILE A 239 5.17 -8.30 -15.17
N ALA A 240 5.28 -7.43 -14.15
CA ALA A 240 6.08 -7.66 -12.96
C ALA A 240 5.18 -8.09 -11.80
N GLY A 241 5.23 -9.36 -11.44
CA GLY A 241 4.43 -9.95 -10.37
C GLY A 241 4.46 -11.47 -10.42
N GLU A 242 3.97 -12.09 -9.36
CA GLU A 242 3.83 -13.53 -9.21
C GLU A 242 2.44 -13.88 -8.69
N GLY A 243 2.04 -15.13 -8.81
CA GLY A 243 0.78 -15.60 -8.27
C GLY A 243 0.23 -16.78 -9.03
N GLU A 244 -0.79 -17.42 -8.46
CA GLU A 244 -1.43 -18.63 -8.95
C GLU A 244 -2.12 -18.47 -10.32
N LEU A 245 -2.39 -17.23 -10.76
CA LEU A 245 -2.99 -16.95 -12.06
C LEU A 245 -1.96 -16.72 -13.17
N LEU A 246 -0.67 -16.97 -12.93
CA LEU A 246 0.40 -16.77 -13.93
C LEU A 246 0.13 -17.56 -15.22
N GLU A 247 -0.12 -18.86 -15.12
CA GLU A 247 -0.37 -19.73 -16.28
C GLU A 247 -1.59 -19.28 -17.08
N ALA A 248 -2.70 -18.97 -16.39
CA ALA A 248 -3.91 -18.46 -17.03
C ALA A 248 -3.68 -17.12 -17.73
N THR A 249 -2.84 -16.25 -17.16
CA THR A 249 -2.48 -14.95 -17.75
C THR A 249 -1.59 -15.13 -18.99
N GLN A 250 -0.66 -16.07 -18.95
CA GLN A 250 0.17 -16.44 -20.11
C GLN A 250 -0.66 -17.06 -21.25
N GLU A 251 -1.62 -17.94 -20.90
CA GLU A 251 -2.53 -18.53 -21.91
C GLU A 251 -3.38 -17.46 -22.58
N LEU A 252 -3.89 -16.50 -21.82
CA LEU A 252 -4.62 -15.37 -22.37
C LEU A 252 -3.74 -14.55 -23.34
N ALA A 253 -2.47 -14.28 -22.99
CA ALA A 253 -1.56 -13.59 -23.90
C ALA A 253 -1.34 -14.35 -25.21
N ARG A 254 -1.25 -15.70 -25.16
CA ARG A 254 -1.16 -16.55 -26.35
C ARG A 254 -2.44 -16.48 -27.19
N SER A 255 -3.61 -16.61 -26.58
CA SER A 255 -4.89 -16.55 -27.29
C SER A 255 -5.17 -15.19 -27.95
N LEU A 256 -4.59 -14.11 -27.39
CA LEU A 256 -4.67 -12.75 -27.94
C LEU A 256 -3.59 -12.48 -29.02
N GLY A 257 -2.69 -13.42 -29.29
CA GLY A 257 -1.64 -13.28 -30.30
C GLY A 257 -0.50 -12.31 -29.93
N ILE A 258 -0.32 -12.03 -28.63
CA ILE A 258 0.70 -11.08 -28.15
C ILE A 258 1.77 -11.72 -27.23
N ALA A 259 1.82 -13.06 -27.20
CA ALA A 259 2.78 -13.77 -26.31
C ALA A 259 4.23 -13.37 -26.54
N GLU A 260 4.67 -13.23 -27.82
CA GLU A 260 6.04 -12.85 -28.19
C GLU A 260 6.42 -11.41 -27.78
N ARG A 261 5.44 -10.61 -27.40
CA ARG A 261 5.63 -9.22 -26.96
C ARG A 261 5.27 -9.02 -25.47
N THR A 262 4.88 -10.09 -24.77
CA THR A 262 4.50 -10.04 -23.36
C THR A 262 5.55 -10.74 -22.50
N PHE A 263 6.20 -10.00 -21.63
CA PHE A 263 7.33 -10.45 -20.81
C PHE A 263 6.92 -10.57 -19.35
N PHE A 264 6.85 -11.79 -18.85
CA PHE A 264 6.55 -12.07 -17.44
C PHE A 264 7.88 -12.17 -16.67
N ILE A 265 8.24 -11.13 -15.93
CA ILE A 265 9.53 -11.02 -15.24
C ILE A 265 9.49 -11.50 -13.78
N GLY A 266 8.33 -12.05 -13.34
CA GLY A 266 8.18 -12.56 -11.99
C GLY A 266 8.25 -11.45 -10.93
N ARG A 267 8.63 -11.83 -9.72
CA ARG A 267 8.78 -10.91 -8.60
C ARG A 267 9.98 -9.99 -8.78
N CYS A 268 9.73 -8.70 -8.98
CA CYS A 268 10.76 -7.70 -9.10
C CYS A 268 11.20 -7.19 -7.71
N LYS A 269 12.47 -7.38 -7.34
CA LYS A 269 13.07 -6.82 -6.13
C LYS A 269 13.56 -5.40 -6.34
N ASP A 270 14.11 -5.13 -7.52
CA ASP A 270 14.61 -3.83 -7.97
C ASP A 270 13.62 -3.22 -8.97
N ILE A 271 12.61 -2.53 -8.46
CA ILE A 271 11.58 -1.91 -9.29
C ILE A 271 12.12 -0.70 -10.07
N GLY A 272 13.11 0.00 -9.53
CA GLY A 272 13.78 1.11 -10.21
C GLY A 272 14.37 0.69 -11.55
N ARG A 273 14.94 -0.53 -11.61
CA ARG A 273 15.49 -1.13 -12.83
C ARG A 273 14.43 -1.32 -13.92
N VAL A 274 13.27 -1.86 -13.57
CA VAL A 274 12.17 -2.05 -14.54
C VAL A 274 11.57 -0.72 -14.95
N LEU A 275 11.34 0.17 -13.99
CA LEU A 275 10.77 1.49 -14.28
C LEU A 275 11.71 2.36 -15.13
N SER A 276 13.02 2.19 -15.03
CA SER A 276 13.98 2.97 -15.85
C SER A 276 13.86 2.68 -17.36
N ILE A 277 13.41 1.48 -17.73
CA ILE A 277 13.20 1.07 -19.12
C ILE A 277 11.75 1.18 -19.60
N SER A 278 10.82 1.47 -18.70
CA SER A 278 9.39 1.61 -19.01
C SER A 278 9.10 2.96 -19.66
N ASP A 279 8.28 3.00 -20.69
CA ASP A 279 7.84 4.23 -21.35
C ASP A 279 6.46 4.69 -20.84
N VAL A 280 5.56 3.73 -20.54
CA VAL A 280 4.24 3.98 -19.95
C VAL A 280 3.98 2.94 -18.87
N CYS A 281 3.40 3.36 -17.75
CA CYS A 281 3.00 2.45 -16.68
C CYS A 281 1.48 2.38 -16.54
N VAL A 282 0.96 1.18 -16.23
CA VAL A 282 -0.49 0.93 -16.19
C VAL A 282 -0.92 0.37 -14.84
N LEU A 283 -2.07 0.83 -14.36
CA LEU A 283 -2.84 0.19 -13.31
C LEU A 283 -4.22 -0.16 -13.88
N SER A 284 -4.50 -1.45 -14.08
CA SER A 284 -5.79 -1.94 -14.61
C SER A 284 -6.75 -2.44 -13.53
N SER A 285 -6.43 -2.26 -12.26
CA SER A 285 -7.14 -2.83 -11.12
C SER A 285 -8.64 -2.53 -11.11
N ARG A 286 -9.43 -3.45 -10.55
CA ARG A 286 -10.87 -3.27 -10.27
C ARG A 286 -11.14 -2.69 -8.89
N SER A 287 -10.18 -2.78 -7.98
CA SER A 287 -10.30 -2.24 -6.62
C SER A 287 -8.92 -1.98 -6.03
N GLU A 288 -8.75 -0.83 -5.41
CA GLU A 288 -7.56 -0.41 -4.67
C GLU A 288 -7.98 0.41 -3.45
N GLY A 289 -7.08 0.54 -2.48
CA GLY A 289 -7.12 1.67 -1.56
C GLY A 289 -6.36 2.85 -2.17
N PHE A 290 -5.13 3.09 -1.73
CA PHE A 290 -4.19 4.02 -2.35
C PHE A 290 -3.02 3.23 -2.92
N SER A 291 -2.91 3.15 -4.23
CA SER A 291 -1.97 2.24 -4.90
C SER A 291 -0.52 2.70 -4.75
N ASN A 292 0.33 1.85 -4.17
CA ASN A 292 1.76 2.09 -4.11
C ASN A 292 2.39 2.08 -5.52
N ALA A 293 1.88 1.26 -6.44
CA ALA A 293 2.40 1.18 -7.80
C ALA A 293 2.24 2.53 -8.54
N ILE A 294 1.10 3.21 -8.39
CA ILE A 294 0.92 4.57 -8.97
C ILE A 294 2.00 5.51 -8.44
N LEU A 295 2.25 5.52 -7.14
CA LEU A 295 3.28 6.38 -6.55
C LEU A 295 4.68 6.04 -7.06
N GLU A 296 4.99 4.75 -7.21
CA GLU A 296 6.25 4.25 -7.74
C GLU A 296 6.44 4.67 -9.21
N TYR A 297 5.40 4.57 -10.05
CA TYR A 297 5.42 5.01 -11.45
C TYR A 297 5.66 6.52 -11.56
N MET A 298 4.87 7.30 -10.83
CA MET A 298 4.99 8.77 -10.81
C MET A 298 6.37 9.21 -10.34
N ALA A 299 6.90 8.63 -9.27
CA ALA A 299 8.20 9.00 -8.74
C ALA A 299 9.36 8.61 -9.68
N ALA A 300 9.21 7.52 -10.42
CA ALA A 300 10.14 7.16 -11.49
C ALA A 300 10.02 8.08 -12.73
N GLY A 301 9.11 9.06 -12.72
CA GLY A 301 8.86 9.95 -13.85
C GLY A 301 8.21 9.26 -15.04
N ARG A 302 7.37 8.25 -14.78
CA ARG A 302 6.66 7.53 -15.84
C ARG A 302 5.21 7.99 -15.91
N PRO A 303 4.68 8.28 -17.11
CA PRO A 303 3.26 8.60 -17.28
C PRO A 303 2.41 7.38 -16.89
N VAL A 304 1.29 7.63 -16.22
CA VAL A 304 0.43 6.58 -15.67
C VAL A 304 -0.89 6.54 -16.42
N VAL A 305 -1.29 5.35 -16.89
CA VAL A 305 -2.68 5.10 -17.30
C VAL A 305 -3.32 4.22 -16.24
N SER A 306 -4.30 4.76 -15.53
CA SER A 306 -4.88 4.10 -14.36
C SER A 306 -6.40 3.98 -14.47
N THR A 307 -6.93 2.86 -14.03
CA THR A 307 -8.36 2.75 -13.76
C THR A 307 -8.78 3.64 -12.61
N ASP A 308 -10.03 4.13 -12.67
CA ASP A 308 -10.66 5.00 -11.67
C ASP A 308 -11.11 4.18 -10.44
N VAL A 309 -10.17 3.81 -9.60
CA VAL A 309 -10.43 2.98 -8.43
C VAL A 309 -9.68 3.51 -7.20
N GLY A 310 -10.32 3.44 -6.04
CA GLY A 310 -9.76 3.92 -4.79
C GLY A 310 -9.26 5.36 -4.88
N GLY A 311 -8.04 5.61 -4.42
CA GLY A 311 -7.40 6.94 -4.45
C GLY A 311 -6.66 7.26 -5.77
N ALA A 312 -6.94 6.60 -6.89
CA ALA A 312 -6.24 6.85 -8.16
C ALA A 312 -6.34 8.33 -8.60
N ARG A 313 -7.54 8.93 -8.54
CA ARG A 313 -7.76 10.37 -8.85
C ARG A 313 -7.12 11.33 -7.87
N GLU A 314 -6.75 10.87 -6.70
CA GLU A 314 -6.07 11.70 -5.69
C GLU A 314 -4.56 11.78 -5.98
N ALA A 315 -4.01 10.74 -6.63
CA ALA A 315 -2.63 10.67 -7.06
C ALA A 315 -2.44 11.24 -8.47
N VAL A 316 -3.26 10.80 -9.43
CA VAL A 316 -3.13 11.13 -10.86
C VAL A 316 -4.08 12.27 -11.21
N VAL A 317 -3.52 13.36 -11.73
CA VAL A 317 -4.27 14.48 -12.33
C VAL A 317 -4.48 14.14 -13.81
N ASP A 318 -5.75 13.89 -14.16
CA ASP A 318 -6.13 13.44 -15.52
C ASP A 318 -5.71 14.43 -16.61
N GLY A 319 -5.00 13.94 -17.62
CA GLY A 319 -4.44 14.74 -18.72
C GLY A 319 -3.13 15.49 -18.39
N GLU A 320 -2.72 15.58 -17.11
CA GLU A 320 -1.51 16.31 -16.68
C GLU A 320 -0.40 15.37 -16.19
N THR A 321 -0.70 14.46 -15.27
CA THR A 321 0.28 13.53 -14.71
C THR A 321 0.06 12.07 -15.13
N GLY A 322 -1.01 11.82 -15.85
CA GLY A 322 -1.46 10.53 -16.34
C GLY A 322 -2.87 10.60 -16.90
N TYR A 323 -3.46 9.44 -17.14
CA TYR A 323 -4.85 9.32 -17.57
C TYR A 323 -5.63 8.43 -16.61
N ILE A 324 -6.89 8.81 -16.36
CA ILE A 324 -7.84 8.05 -15.56
C ILE A 324 -8.96 7.54 -16.45
N VAL A 325 -9.16 6.22 -16.45
CA VAL A 325 -10.16 5.54 -17.28
C VAL A 325 -11.11 4.68 -16.43
N PRO A 326 -12.33 4.38 -16.90
CA PRO A 326 -13.22 3.45 -16.20
C PRO A 326 -12.57 2.07 -15.98
N ALA A 327 -12.86 1.40 -14.86
CA ALA A 327 -12.39 0.04 -14.60
C ALA A 327 -12.95 -0.93 -15.68
N GLY A 328 -12.09 -1.78 -16.24
CA GLY A 328 -12.42 -2.74 -17.28
C GLY A 328 -12.43 -2.18 -18.71
N ASP A 329 -12.24 -0.87 -18.91
CA ASP A 329 -12.22 -0.21 -20.21
C ASP A 329 -10.85 -0.36 -20.90
N HIS A 330 -10.61 -1.55 -21.46
CA HIS A 330 -9.36 -1.85 -22.17
C HIS A 330 -9.16 -1.01 -23.43
N GLN A 331 -10.24 -0.50 -24.05
CA GLN A 331 -10.15 0.34 -25.24
C GLN A 331 -9.54 1.70 -24.91
N ARG A 332 -10.06 2.39 -23.88
CA ARG A 332 -9.48 3.67 -23.43
C ARG A 332 -8.07 3.52 -22.87
N ILE A 333 -7.79 2.41 -22.18
CA ILE A 333 -6.42 2.11 -21.75
C ILE A 333 -5.50 2.04 -22.98
N ALA A 334 -5.90 1.32 -24.03
CA ALA A 334 -5.10 1.17 -25.25
C ALA A 334 -4.92 2.51 -26.00
N GLU A 335 -5.97 3.30 -26.14
CA GLU A 335 -5.91 4.62 -26.77
C GLU A 335 -4.87 5.53 -26.10
N HIS A 336 -4.90 5.63 -24.77
CA HIS A 336 -3.98 6.47 -24.03
C HIS A 336 -2.53 5.92 -24.07
N ILE A 337 -2.35 4.61 -23.99
CA ILE A 337 -1.02 3.99 -24.13
C ILE A 337 -0.43 4.29 -25.51
N ALA A 338 -1.20 4.02 -26.59
CA ALA A 338 -0.74 4.26 -27.95
C ALA A 338 -0.39 5.74 -28.18
N SER A 339 -1.25 6.66 -27.72
CA SER A 339 -1.00 8.10 -27.78
C SER A 339 0.31 8.52 -27.10
N LEU A 340 0.63 7.93 -25.93
CA LEU A 340 1.86 8.24 -25.21
C LEU A 340 3.09 7.60 -25.87
N LEU A 341 2.98 6.37 -26.39
CA LEU A 341 4.06 5.72 -27.13
C LEU A 341 4.39 6.46 -28.44
N LEU A 342 3.38 6.99 -29.14
CA LEU A 342 3.55 7.75 -30.37
C LEU A 342 4.03 9.19 -30.15
N ASN A 343 3.88 9.71 -28.93
CA ASN A 343 4.34 11.07 -28.58
C ASN A 343 5.24 11.05 -27.32
N PRO A 344 6.54 10.73 -27.47
CA PRO A 344 7.48 10.64 -26.37
C PRO A 344 7.65 11.95 -25.58
N GLU A 345 7.59 13.09 -26.25
CA GLU A 345 7.73 14.41 -25.58
C GLU A 345 6.60 14.63 -24.57
N ARG A 346 5.35 14.31 -24.97
CA ARG A 346 4.19 14.37 -24.09
C ARG A 346 4.31 13.37 -22.93
N ALA A 347 4.76 12.14 -23.22
CA ALA A 347 4.98 11.12 -22.21
C ALA A 347 6.00 11.58 -21.16
N HIS A 348 7.12 12.14 -21.58
CA HIS A 348 8.14 12.70 -20.68
C HIS A 348 7.61 13.86 -19.83
N ALA A 349 6.96 14.85 -20.47
CA ALA A 349 6.38 16.00 -19.77
C ALA A 349 5.36 15.54 -18.70
N MET A 350 4.50 14.59 -19.03
CA MET A 350 3.50 14.00 -18.13
C MET A 350 4.16 13.23 -16.97
N GLY A 351 5.20 12.43 -17.26
CA GLY A 351 5.98 11.72 -16.25
C GLY A 351 6.70 12.66 -15.29
N ASP A 352 7.30 13.73 -15.78
CA ASP A 352 7.96 14.75 -14.97
C ASP A 352 6.98 15.52 -14.08
N ALA A 353 5.80 15.82 -14.58
CA ALA A 353 4.72 16.41 -13.79
C ALA A 353 4.29 15.45 -12.66
N GLY A 354 4.13 14.15 -13.00
CA GLY A 354 3.84 13.10 -12.02
C GLY A 354 4.89 12.99 -10.92
N ARG A 355 6.17 13.03 -11.28
CA ARG A 355 7.29 12.97 -10.31
C ARG A 355 7.27 14.15 -9.35
N ARG A 356 6.98 15.37 -9.81
CA ARG A 356 6.83 16.53 -8.94
C ARG A 356 5.70 16.33 -7.93
N VAL A 357 4.52 15.93 -8.38
CA VAL A 357 3.36 15.68 -7.50
C VAL A 357 3.65 14.58 -6.49
N ALA A 358 4.29 13.47 -6.89
CA ALA A 358 4.65 12.37 -5.99
C ALA A 358 5.58 12.84 -4.86
N ASN A 359 6.63 13.60 -5.20
CA ASN A 359 7.59 14.12 -4.23
C ASN A 359 6.98 15.15 -3.27
N GLU A 360 6.11 16.03 -3.77
CA GLU A 360 5.50 17.08 -2.98
C GLU A 360 4.41 16.59 -2.06
N LYS A 361 3.54 15.70 -2.53
CA LYS A 361 2.33 15.28 -1.80
C LYS A 361 2.49 13.96 -1.05
N PHE A 362 3.28 13.01 -1.58
CA PHE A 362 3.31 11.61 -1.14
C PHE A 362 4.69 11.15 -0.68
N SER A 363 5.52 12.07 -0.17
CA SER A 363 6.84 11.71 0.37
C SER A 363 6.73 10.97 1.72
N CYS A 364 7.72 10.12 2.01
CA CYS A 364 7.88 9.49 3.32
C CYS A 364 7.90 10.49 4.47
N ASN A 365 8.58 11.64 4.28
CA ASN A 365 8.64 12.69 5.29
C ASN A 365 7.26 13.23 5.64
N LYS A 366 6.41 13.44 4.63
CA LYS A 366 5.04 13.92 4.85
C LYS A 366 4.18 12.88 5.56
N GLN A 367 4.34 11.60 5.21
CA GLN A 367 3.65 10.51 5.88
C GLN A 367 4.00 10.44 7.37
N VAL A 368 5.29 10.40 7.71
CA VAL A 368 5.72 10.29 9.12
C VAL A 368 5.34 11.52 9.93
N GLN A 369 5.48 12.72 9.37
CA GLN A 369 5.05 13.97 10.02
C GLN A 369 3.57 13.97 10.37
N ASN A 370 2.70 13.54 9.44
CA ASN A 370 1.26 13.46 9.67
C ASN A 370 0.91 12.41 10.73
N VAL A 371 1.58 11.26 10.72
CA VAL A 371 1.37 10.21 11.74
C VAL A 371 1.81 10.69 13.12
N GLU A 372 2.99 11.30 13.23
CA GLU A 372 3.51 11.83 14.49
C GLU A 372 2.67 12.99 15.03
N SER A 373 2.17 13.85 14.14
CA SER A 373 1.23 14.91 14.50
C SER A 373 -0.05 14.34 15.11
N LEU A 374 -0.61 13.29 14.49
CA LEU A 374 -1.79 12.59 15.01
C LEU A 374 -1.50 11.94 16.38
N TYR A 375 -0.35 11.27 16.54
CA TYR A 375 0.05 10.70 17.83
C TYR A 375 0.13 11.79 18.90
N GLY A 376 0.79 12.91 18.59
CA GLY A 376 0.93 14.03 19.52
C GLY A 376 -0.40 14.70 19.87
N GLU A 377 -1.32 14.86 18.91
CA GLU A 377 -2.68 15.36 19.14
C GLU A 377 -3.42 14.47 20.14
N LEU A 378 -3.46 13.17 19.88
CA LEU A 378 -4.22 12.21 20.70
C LEU A 378 -3.61 12.01 22.10
N LEU A 379 -2.29 12.03 22.23
CA LEU A 379 -1.61 11.94 23.52
C LEU A 379 -1.88 13.15 24.44
N LYS A 380 -2.04 14.34 23.87
CA LYS A 380 -2.40 15.56 24.63
C LYS A 380 -3.81 15.47 25.19
N VAL A 381 -4.73 14.84 24.46
CA VAL A 381 -6.12 14.67 24.89
C VAL A 381 -6.25 13.58 25.96
N SER A 382 -5.49 12.48 25.83
CA SER A 382 -5.56 11.33 26.74
C SER A 382 -4.79 11.52 28.05
N LYS A 383 -3.79 12.41 28.09
CA LYS A 383 -3.05 12.81 29.29
C LYS A 383 -3.27 14.32 29.50
N PRO A 384 -4.41 14.79 30.05
CA PRO A 384 -4.56 16.19 30.41
C PRO A 384 -3.42 16.57 31.35
N ARG A 385 -2.74 17.69 31.07
CA ARG A 385 -1.72 18.24 31.95
C ARG A 385 -2.27 18.31 33.38
N GLU A 386 -1.66 17.62 34.34
CA GLU A 386 -1.76 18.03 35.73
C GLU A 386 -1.29 19.49 35.77
N VAL A 387 -2.24 20.38 35.95
CA VAL A 387 -1.95 21.78 36.28
C VAL A 387 -1.28 21.72 37.64
N LEU A 388 0.06 21.81 37.62
CA LEU A 388 0.83 22.10 38.84
C LEU A 388 0.25 23.39 39.38
N SER A 389 -0.69 23.28 40.34
CA SER A 389 -1.08 24.37 41.19
C SER A 389 0.16 24.78 41.97
N VAL A 390 0.80 25.86 41.51
CA VAL A 390 1.74 26.59 42.32
C VAL A 390 0.96 27.02 43.56
N LYS A 391 1.05 26.24 44.65
CA LYS A 391 0.70 26.72 45.96
C LYS A 391 1.64 27.88 46.24
N GLN A 392 1.14 29.10 46.08
CA GLN A 392 1.71 30.25 46.75
C GLN A 392 1.66 29.93 48.25
N CYS A 393 2.79 29.67 48.86
CA CYS A 393 2.94 29.72 50.32
C CYS A 393 2.95 31.17 50.75
N PRO A 394 2.35 31.48 51.91
CA PRO A 394 2.15 32.81 52.43
C PRO A 394 3.48 33.47 52.88
#